data_ce2d001081778de7a9adcedc826d4ad6
#
_entry.id   ce2d001081778de7a9adcedc826d4ad6
#
_cell.length_a   1.000
_cell.length_b   1.000
_cell.length_c   1.000
_cell.angle_alpha   90.00
_cell.angle_beta   90.00
_cell.angle_gamma   90.00
#
_symmetry.space_group_name_H-M   'P 1'
#
loop_
_entity.id
_entity.type
_entity.pdbx_description
1 polymer ?
#
loop_
_entity_poly.entity_id
_entity_poly.type
_entity_poly.pdbx_seq_one_letter_code
_entity_poly.pdbx_strand_id
1 'polypeptide(L)'
;METNEDIFKLIKILTRSVVNDSKIESEYNGDSLVMGNTKYILNQTLRQLTLPDENIYISNKAYELWQKISPKNYDIREVNYKQKVICENDEPIKVKVYKGSNLTPEKEELTLQKGVEFVYNDVFHEDHIIPVSQIIKKLCELEKANKLTNDNILKILNSITICKMLKDEDRNIHERSKRPQSTDEIIDRIYGSKVQIRRLIDIENEKTL
;
A
#
# COMPACT_ATOMS: atom_id res chain seq x y z
N MET A 1 4.48 -16.16 3.52
CA MET A 1 3.19 -16.09 2.77
C MET A 1 2.90 -17.48 2.21
N GLU A 2 1.93 -18.19 2.77
CA GLU A 2 1.37 -19.37 2.11
C GLU A 2 0.53 -18.88 0.95
N THR A 3 1.12 -18.81 -0.22
CA THR A 3 0.42 -18.32 -1.41
C THR A 3 -0.30 -19.50 -2.02
N ASN A 4 -1.63 -19.44 -2.01
CA ASN A 4 -2.47 -20.43 -2.63
C ASN A 4 -2.10 -20.57 -4.12
N GLU A 5 -2.00 -21.80 -4.65
CA GLU A 5 -1.71 -22.07 -6.06
C GLU A 5 -2.61 -21.29 -7.03
N ASP A 6 -3.85 -21.00 -6.62
CA ASP A 6 -4.80 -20.24 -7.42
C ASP A 6 -4.41 -18.77 -7.59
N ILE A 7 -3.74 -18.17 -6.61
CA ILE A 7 -3.18 -16.81 -6.72
C ILE A 7 -2.06 -16.79 -7.76
N PHE A 8 -1.16 -17.78 -7.75
CA PHE A 8 -0.11 -17.88 -8.79
C PHE A 8 -0.70 -18.04 -10.19
N LYS A 9 -1.73 -18.89 -10.35
CA LYS A 9 -2.43 -19.07 -11.62
C LYS A 9 -3.06 -17.75 -12.08
N LEU A 10 -3.76 -17.06 -11.19
CA LEU A 10 -4.39 -15.77 -11.49
C LEU A 10 -3.35 -14.72 -11.91
N ILE A 11 -2.27 -14.56 -11.17
CA ILE A 11 -1.19 -13.62 -11.50
C ILE A 11 -0.58 -13.95 -12.87
N LYS A 12 -0.32 -15.23 -13.16
CA LYS A 12 0.20 -15.65 -14.47
C LYS A 12 -0.76 -15.30 -15.61
N ILE A 13 -2.05 -15.62 -15.46
CA ILE A 13 -3.07 -15.31 -16.48
C ILE A 13 -3.13 -13.80 -16.73
N LEU A 14 -3.26 -13.01 -15.66
CA LEU A 14 -3.35 -11.55 -15.78
C LEU A 14 -2.07 -10.95 -16.37
N THR A 15 -0.88 -11.42 -15.96
CA THR A 15 0.38 -10.93 -16.50
C THR A 15 0.53 -11.24 -17.99
N ARG A 16 0.19 -12.45 -18.41
CA ARG A 16 0.17 -12.84 -19.83
C ARG A 16 -0.78 -11.99 -20.66
N SER A 17 -1.98 -11.74 -20.13
CA SER A 17 -2.94 -10.87 -20.79
C SER A 17 -2.39 -9.45 -20.94
N VAL A 18 -1.79 -8.86 -19.88
CA VAL A 18 -1.16 -7.52 -19.98
C VAL A 18 -0.05 -7.49 -21.03
N VAL A 19 0.78 -8.53 -21.12
CA VAL A 19 1.86 -8.62 -22.12
C VAL A 19 1.29 -8.75 -23.54
N ASN A 20 0.24 -9.55 -23.72
CA ASN A 20 -0.40 -9.73 -25.03
C ASN A 20 -1.15 -8.47 -25.47
N ASP A 21 -1.89 -7.82 -24.57
CA ASP A 21 -2.58 -6.56 -24.85
C ASP A 21 -1.58 -5.48 -25.28
N SER A 22 -0.39 -5.42 -24.66
CA SER A 22 0.65 -4.47 -25.04
C SER A 22 1.24 -4.74 -26.46
N LYS A 23 1.24 -5.99 -26.93
CA LYS A 23 1.63 -6.33 -28.30
C LYS A 23 0.56 -5.88 -29.31
N ILE A 24 -0.70 -6.13 -28.98
CA ILE A 24 -1.84 -5.73 -29.82
C ILE A 24 -1.87 -4.19 -29.99
N GLU A 25 -1.67 -3.42 -28.91
CA GLU A 25 -1.61 -1.95 -29.00
C GLU A 25 -0.48 -1.44 -29.88
N SER A 26 0.69 -2.09 -29.84
CA SER A 26 1.82 -1.71 -30.72
C SER A 26 1.53 -1.96 -32.21
N GLU A 27 0.63 -2.91 -32.50
CA GLU A 27 0.22 -3.25 -33.88
C GLU A 27 -0.93 -2.38 -34.39
N TYR A 28 -1.81 -1.87 -33.52
CA TYR A 28 -3.05 -1.19 -33.90
C TYR A 28 -3.09 0.31 -33.61
N ASN A 29 -1.95 0.96 -33.32
CA ASN A 29 -1.90 2.43 -33.10
C ASN A 29 -2.97 3.01 -32.17
N GLY A 30 -3.09 2.46 -30.97
CA GLY A 30 -3.44 3.35 -29.88
C GLY A 30 -4.88 3.43 -29.39
N ASP A 31 -5.73 2.40 -29.49
CA ASP A 31 -6.96 2.39 -28.71
C ASP A 31 -6.84 1.51 -27.45
N SER A 32 -6.50 2.16 -26.34
CA SER A 32 -6.01 1.55 -25.09
C SER A 32 -7.08 1.03 -24.11
N LEU A 33 -8.33 0.84 -24.53
CA LEU A 33 -9.44 0.47 -23.63
C LEU A 33 -9.32 -0.93 -23.00
N VAL A 34 -8.72 -1.89 -23.71
CA VAL A 34 -8.62 -3.28 -23.24
C VAL A 34 -7.47 -3.44 -22.22
N MET A 35 -6.32 -2.84 -22.51
CA MET A 35 -5.15 -2.90 -21.64
C MET A 35 -5.38 -2.26 -20.25
N GLY A 36 -6.19 -1.21 -20.21
CA GLY A 36 -6.56 -0.52 -18.96
C GLY A 36 -7.22 -1.46 -17.97
N ASN A 37 -8.12 -2.33 -18.42
CA ASN A 37 -8.89 -3.21 -17.54
C ASN A 37 -8.05 -4.35 -16.97
N THR A 38 -7.28 -5.08 -17.78
CA THR A 38 -6.45 -6.21 -17.32
C THR A 38 -5.36 -5.73 -16.37
N LYS A 39 -4.65 -4.66 -16.72
CA LYS A 39 -3.64 -4.06 -15.86
C LYS A 39 -4.24 -3.54 -14.56
N TYR A 40 -5.44 -2.96 -14.61
CA TYR A 40 -6.17 -2.53 -13.42
C TYR A 40 -6.52 -3.71 -12.51
N ILE A 41 -7.04 -4.81 -13.07
CA ILE A 41 -7.36 -6.02 -12.30
C ILE A 41 -6.10 -6.58 -11.63
N LEU A 42 -4.99 -6.71 -12.37
CA LEU A 42 -3.72 -7.16 -11.81
C LEU A 42 -3.24 -6.22 -10.68
N ASN A 43 -3.36 -4.91 -10.86
CA ASN A 43 -3.02 -3.93 -9.83
C ASN A 43 -3.87 -4.12 -8.57
N GLN A 44 -5.18 -4.30 -8.71
CA GLN A 44 -6.07 -4.53 -7.56
C GLN A 44 -5.78 -5.87 -6.88
N THR A 45 -5.53 -6.93 -7.65
CA THR A 45 -5.14 -8.24 -7.10
C THR A 45 -3.90 -8.13 -6.23
N LEU A 46 -2.84 -7.45 -6.72
CA LEU A 46 -1.60 -7.28 -5.96
C LEU A 46 -1.78 -6.43 -4.69
N ARG A 47 -2.69 -5.45 -4.72
CA ARG A 47 -3.00 -4.60 -3.56
C ARG A 47 -3.80 -5.31 -2.47
N GLN A 48 -4.51 -6.38 -2.82
CA GLN A 48 -5.36 -7.13 -1.90
C GLN A 48 -4.66 -8.34 -1.28
N LEU A 49 -3.38 -8.56 -1.59
CA LEU A 49 -2.61 -9.65 -1.00
C LEU A 49 -2.39 -9.38 0.49
N THR A 50 -2.61 -10.41 1.29
CA THR A 50 -2.18 -10.39 2.69
C THR A 50 -0.67 -10.43 2.75
N LEU A 51 -0.07 -9.44 3.37
CA LEU A 51 1.38 -9.31 3.51
C LEU A 51 1.84 -9.94 4.82
N PRO A 52 3.06 -10.51 4.87
CA PRO A 52 3.68 -10.91 6.12
C PRO A 52 3.98 -9.68 6.99
N ASP A 53 3.95 -9.86 8.31
CA ASP A 53 4.11 -8.77 9.29
C ASP A 53 5.44 -8.01 9.13
N GLU A 54 6.50 -8.71 8.74
CA GLU A 54 7.81 -8.12 8.45
C GLU A 54 7.81 -7.13 7.26
N ASN A 55 6.78 -7.19 6.42
CA ASN A 55 6.62 -6.31 5.26
C ASN A 55 5.71 -5.10 5.54
N ILE A 56 5.27 -4.93 6.79
CA ILE A 56 4.43 -3.82 7.21
C ILE A 56 5.26 -2.81 7.99
N TYR A 57 5.40 -1.63 7.42
CA TYR A 57 5.99 -0.45 8.05
C TYR A 57 4.91 0.50 8.53
N ILE A 58 5.26 1.33 9.50
CA ILE A 58 4.39 2.38 10.01
C ILE A 58 5.21 3.64 10.31
N SER A 59 4.66 4.82 10.07
CA SER A 59 5.29 6.04 10.53
C SER A 59 5.13 6.20 12.05
N ASN A 60 6.13 6.83 12.70
CA ASN A 60 6.06 7.08 14.13
C ASN A 60 4.79 7.85 14.52
N LYS A 61 4.42 8.88 13.75
CA LYS A 61 3.21 9.68 14.03
C LYS A 61 1.92 8.88 13.83
N ALA A 62 1.85 8.03 12.81
CA ALA A 62 0.68 7.17 12.61
C ALA A 62 0.56 6.16 13.74
N TYR A 63 1.67 5.57 14.18
CA TYR A 63 1.68 4.64 15.31
C TYR A 63 1.26 5.33 16.61
N GLU A 64 1.83 6.49 16.93
CA GLU A 64 1.47 7.25 18.12
C GLU A 64 0.00 7.66 18.12
N LEU A 65 -0.53 8.11 16.98
CA LEU A 65 -1.94 8.42 16.85
C LEU A 65 -2.80 7.18 17.06
N TRP A 66 -2.44 6.06 16.40
CA TRP A 66 -3.18 4.79 16.55
C TRP A 66 -3.24 4.33 18.00
N GLN A 67 -2.11 4.40 18.71
CA GLN A 67 -2.06 4.06 20.14
C GLN A 67 -2.94 5.00 20.99
N LYS A 68 -2.99 6.29 20.64
CA LYS A 68 -3.81 7.28 21.36
C LYS A 68 -5.30 7.08 21.13
N ILE A 69 -5.73 6.84 19.90
CA ILE A 69 -7.15 6.56 19.63
C ILE A 69 -7.60 5.20 20.16
N SER A 70 -6.64 4.28 20.39
CA SER A 70 -6.81 3.00 21.07
C SER A 70 -8.06 2.19 20.65
N PRO A 71 -8.26 1.93 19.36
CA PRO A 71 -9.45 1.25 18.89
C PRO A 71 -9.41 -0.22 19.30
N LYS A 72 -10.22 -0.60 20.31
CA LYS A 72 -10.17 -1.92 20.98
C LYS A 72 -10.38 -3.12 20.07
N ASN A 73 -11.03 -2.93 18.95
CA ASN A 73 -11.50 -4.02 18.10
C ASN A 73 -10.74 -4.13 16.77
N TYR A 74 -9.63 -3.38 16.61
CA TYR A 74 -8.93 -3.34 15.33
C TYR A 74 -7.42 -3.43 15.51
N ASP A 75 -6.82 -4.44 14.89
CA ASP A 75 -5.38 -4.43 14.62
C ASP A 75 -5.12 -3.52 13.42
N ILE A 76 -4.16 -2.61 13.54
CA ILE A 76 -3.83 -1.69 12.45
C ILE A 76 -3.38 -2.44 11.18
N ARG A 77 -2.89 -3.68 11.29
CA ARG A 77 -2.51 -4.53 10.16
C ARG A 77 -3.71 -4.90 9.30
N GLU A 78 -4.83 -5.17 9.95
CA GLU A 78 -6.04 -5.74 9.35
C GLU A 78 -7.06 -4.67 8.95
N VAL A 79 -6.84 -3.41 9.37
CA VAL A 79 -7.81 -2.35 9.07
C VAL A 79 -7.87 -2.10 7.57
N ASN A 80 -9.06 -2.27 7.02
CA ASN A 80 -9.33 -2.00 5.63
C ASN A 80 -9.40 -0.49 5.36
N TYR A 81 -8.95 -0.08 4.20
CA TYR A 81 -8.96 1.28 3.67
C TYR A 81 -10.29 2.04 3.88
N LYS A 82 -11.45 1.38 3.69
CA LYS A 82 -12.79 1.98 3.86
C LYS A 82 -13.43 1.69 5.22
N GLN A 83 -12.69 1.09 6.13
CA GLN A 83 -13.24 0.69 7.41
C GLN A 83 -13.54 1.88 8.28
N LYS A 84 -14.67 1.83 8.96
CA LYS A 84 -15.05 2.76 10.00
C LYS A 84 -14.40 2.31 11.30
N VAL A 85 -13.73 3.24 11.94
CA VAL A 85 -13.02 3.03 13.20
C VAL A 85 -13.64 3.93 14.26
N ILE A 86 -13.87 3.39 15.44
CA ILE A 86 -14.40 4.14 16.58
C ILE A 86 -13.24 4.49 17.51
N CYS A 87 -13.12 5.78 17.82
CA CYS A 87 -12.14 6.27 18.79
C CYS A 87 -12.55 5.88 20.20
N GLU A 88 -11.61 5.34 20.99
CA GLU A 88 -11.83 4.94 22.39
C GLU A 88 -11.12 5.88 23.39
N ASN A 89 -10.44 6.91 22.91
CA ASN A 89 -9.75 7.87 23.76
C ASN A 89 -10.70 8.87 24.40
N ASP A 90 -10.61 9.04 25.70
CA ASP A 90 -11.46 10.00 26.42
C ASP A 90 -11.04 11.45 26.19
N GLU A 91 -9.74 11.70 25.93
CA GLU A 91 -9.23 13.05 25.63
C GLU A 91 -9.41 13.40 24.14
N PRO A 92 -9.87 14.59 23.79
CA PRO A 92 -10.04 14.99 22.40
C PRO A 92 -8.70 15.17 21.70
N ILE A 93 -8.55 14.52 20.54
CA ILE A 93 -7.37 14.62 19.66
C ILE A 93 -7.78 15.27 18.35
N LYS A 94 -7.12 16.37 17.98
CA LYS A 94 -7.34 17.03 16.70
C LYS A 94 -6.48 16.40 15.61
N VAL A 95 -7.11 15.96 14.53
CA VAL A 95 -6.45 15.36 13.38
C VAL A 95 -6.88 16.07 12.10
N LYS A 96 -5.97 16.13 11.14
CA LYS A 96 -6.29 16.62 9.80
C LYS A 96 -6.88 15.46 9.00
N VAL A 97 -8.05 15.68 8.43
CA VAL A 97 -8.70 14.72 7.53
C VAL A 97 -8.75 15.28 6.11
N TYR A 98 -8.77 14.38 5.14
CA TYR A 98 -8.76 14.74 3.73
C TYR A 98 -9.88 13.99 3.03
N LYS A 99 -10.92 14.74 2.66
CA LYS A 99 -12.08 14.25 1.92
C LYS A 99 -11.97 14.61 0.43
N GLY A 100 -12.80 13.99 -0.38
CA GLY A 100 -12.86 14.28 -1.81
C GLY A 100 -11.80 13.55 -2.67
N SER A 101 -11.59 14.06 -3.89
CA SER A 101 -10.66 13.45 -4.84
C SER A 101 -9.20 13.77 -4.49
N ASN A 102 -8.27 12.92 -4.95
CA ASN A 102 -6.83 13.20 -4.78
C ASN A 102 -6.36 14.48 -5.50
N LEU A 103 -7.14 14.98 -6.47
CA LEU A 103 -6.82 16.18 -7.24
C LEU A 103 -7.27 17.45 -6.51
N THR A 104 -8.40 17.39 -5.81
CA THR A 104 -8.98 18.54 -5.07
C THR A 104 -9.45 18.09 -3.69
N PRO A 105 -8.51 17.76 -2.79
CA PRO A 105 -8.89 17.30 -1.47
C PRO A 105 -9.33 18.48 -0.59
N GLU A 106 -10.49 18.34 0.00
CA GLU A 106 -10.93 19.21 1.08
C GLU A 106 -10.20 18.83 2.36
N LYS A 107 -9.51 19.80 2.94
CA LYS A 107 -8.83 19.62 4.23
C LYS A 107 -9.74 20.12 5.33
N GLU A 108 -10.07 19.25 6.25
CA GLU A 108 -10.85 19.55 7.44
C GLU A 108 -10.07 19.19 8.70
N GLU A 109 -10.46 19.74 9.82
CA GLU A 109 -10.00 19.30 11.14
C GLU A 109 -11.10 18.47 11.79
N LEU A 110 -10.77 17.24 12.18
CA LEU A 110 -11.65 16.34 12.92
C LEU A 110 -11.15 16.21 14.36
N THR A 111 -12.06 16.33 15.32
CA THR A 111 -11.76 16.02 16.72
C THR A 111 -12.15 14.57 17.00
N LEU A 112 -11.16 13.74 17.27
CA LEU A 112 -11.33 12.34 17.68
C LEU A 112 -11.44 12.29 19.20
N GLN A 113 -12.53 11.75 19.69
CA GLN A 113 -12.77 11.47 21.11
C GLN A 113 -13.64 10.23 21.21
N LYS A 114 -13.79 9.68 22.39
CA LYS A 114 -14.54 8.46 22.64
C LYS A 114 -15.92 8.45 21.97
N GLY A 115 -16.17 7.39 21.20
CA GLY A 115 -17.42 7.20 20.46
C GLY A 115 -17.48 7.91 19.10
N VAL A 116 -16.50 8.74 18.74
CA VAL A 116 -16.43 9.33 17.40
C VAL A 116 -15.98 8.30 16.39
N GLU A 117 -16.79 8.10 15.36
CA GLU A 117 -16.50 7.22 14.22
C GLU A 117 -15.82 8.02 13.09
N PHE A 118 -14.80 7.45 12.48
CA PHE A 118 -14.14 8.00 11.29
C PHE A 118 -13.79 6.89 10.29
N VAL A 119 -13.66 7.25 9.03
CA VAL A 119 -13.19 6.31 8.00
C VAL A 119 -11.65 6.28 8.05
N TYR A 120 -11.07 5.07 8.13
CA TYR A 120 -9.62 4.90 8.24
C TYR A 120 -8.84 5.74 7.21
N ASN A 121 -9.23 5.68 5.95
CA ASN A 121 -8.56 6.42 4.87
C ASN A 121 -8.74 7.94 4.91
N ASP A 122 -9.59 8.51 5.76
CA ASP A 122 -9.67 9.96 5.90
C ASP A 122 -8.49 10.50 6.72
N VAL A 123 -7.94 9.68 7.62
CA VAL A 123 -6.84 10.02 8.54
C VAL A 123 -5.54 9.35 8.13
N PHE A 124 -5.58 8.06 7.80
CA PHE A 124 -4.42 7.22 7.48
C PHE A 124 -4.32 6.95 5.98
N HIS A 125 -3.13 6.58 5.54
CA HIS A 125 -2.85 6.17 4.18
C HIS A 125 -1.96 4.92 4.18
N GLU A 126 -2.19 4.04 3.20
CA GLU A 126 -1.29 2.91 2.93
C GLU A 126 -0.52 3.18 1.65
N ASP A 127 0.77 3.37 1.78
CA ASP A 127 1.65 3.55 0.63
C ASP A 127 2.43 2.25 0.36
N HIS A 128 2.41 1.81 -0.90
CA HIS A 128 3.28 0.73 -1.36
C HIS A 128 4.69 1.29 -1.54
N ILE A 129 5.62 0.88 -0.69
CA ILE A 129 7.01 1.36 -0.72
C ILE A 129 7.59 1.16 -2.13
N ILE A 130 7.45 -0.02 -2.71
CA ILE A 130 7.67 -0.24 -4.14
C ILE A 130 6.33 -0.06 -4.86
N PRO A 131 6.20 0.92 -5.77
CA PRO A 131 4.95 1.12 -6.49
C PRO A 131 4.47 -0.13 -7.21
N VAL A 132 3.18 -0.46 -7.09
CA VAL A 132 2.59 -1.66 -7.74
C VAL A 132 2.83 -1.66 -9.25
N SER A 133 2.91 -0.49 -9.89
CA SER A 133 3.27 -0.38 -11.31
C SER A 133 4.67 -0.93 -11.64
N GLN A 134 5.63 -0.81 -10.73
CA GLN A 134 6.97 -1.41 -10.90
C GLN A 134 6.94 -2.93 -10.68
N ILE A 135 6.11 -3.40 -9.76
CA ILE A 135 5.88 -4.83 -9.54
C ILE A 135 5.29 -5.46 -10.80
N ILE A 136 4.26 -4.84 -11.37
CA ILE A 136 3.66 -5.27 -12.64
C ILE A 136 4.69 -5.29 -13.77
N LYS A 137 5.53 -4.24 -13.86
CA LYS A 137 6.60 -4.18 -14.86
C LYS A 137 7.56 -5.38 -14.74
N LYS A 138 8.02 -5.69 -13.51
CA LYS A 138 8.89 -6.86 -13.26
C LYS A 138 8.22 -8.18 -13.64
N LEU A 139 6.94 -8.37 -13.33
CA LEU A 139 6.18 -9.55 -13.74
C LEU A 139 6.10 -9.67 -15.26
N CYS A 140 5.80 -8.59 -15.97
CA CYS A 140 5.76 -8.56 -17.43
C CYS A 140 7.14 -8.85 -18.07
N GLU A 141 8.23 -8.36 -17.48
CA GLU A 141 9.59 -8.67 -17.93
C GLU A 141 9.91 -10.16 -17.78
N LEU A 142 9.50 -10.78 -16.66
CA LEU A 142 9.65 -12.22 -16.47
C LEU A 142 8.84 -13.03 -17.49
N GLU A 143 7.60 -12.65 -17.79
CA GLU A 143 6.78 -13.31 -18.80
C GLU A 143 7.43 -13.20 -20.19
N LYS A 144 7.87 -12.01 -20.59
CA LYS A 144 8.56 -11.81 -21.88
C LYS A 144 9.83 -12.65 -22.02
N ALA A 145 10.51 -12.91 -20.88
CA ALA A 145 11.72 -13.76 -20.83
C ALA A 145 11.41 -15.26 -20.66
N ASN A 146 10.13 -15.68 -20.66
CA ASN A 146 9.68 -17.04 -20.33
C ASN A 146 10.17 -17.54 -18.95
N LYS A 147 10.30 -16.64 -17.97
CA LYS A 147 10.76 -16.89 -16.61
C LYS A 147 9.69 -16.66 -15.54
N LEU A 148 8.42 -16.54 -15.91
CA LEU A 148 7.31 -16.33 -14.96
C LEU A 148 6.93 -17.64 -14.26
N THR A 149 7.86 -18.16 -13.43
CA THR A 149 7.66 -19.34 -12.59
C THR A 149 7.02 -18.99 -11.27
N ASN A 150 6.46 -19.97 -10.52
CA ASN A 150 5.91 -19.73 -9.19
C ASN A 150 6.97 -19.13 -8.25
N ASP A 151 8.20 -19.66 -8.28
CA ASP A 151 9.29 -19.17 -7.42
C ASP A 151 9.65 -17.71 -7.69
N ASN A 152 9.70 -17.31 -8.96
CA ASN A 152 9.98 -15.93 -9.34
C ASN A 152 8.83 -14.98 -8.98
N ILE A 153 7.58 -15.45 -9.13
CA ILE A 153 6.41 -14.71 -8.66
C ILE A 153 6.50 -14.55 -7.14
N LEU A 154 6.73 -15.63 -6.39
CA LEU A 154 6.82 -15.59 -4.94
C LEU A 154 7.90 -14.61 -4.45
N LYS A 155 9.08 -14.61 -5.08
CA LYS A 155 10.14 -13.63 -4.76
C LYS A 155 9.67 -12.19 -4.95
N ILE A 156 8.92 -11.92 -6.02
CA ILE A 156 8.36 -10.58 -6.25
C ILE A 156 7.29 -10.26 -5.22
N LEU A 157 6.38 -11.18 -4.92
CA LEU A 157 5.32 -10.96 -3.93
C LEU A 157 5.88 -10.72 -2.53
N ASN A 158 6.92 -11.45 -2.14
CA ASN A 158 7.60 -11.24 -0.86
C ASN A 158 8.36 -9.90 -0.77
N SER A 159 8.61 -9.24 -1.90
CA SER A 159 9.17 -7.88 -1.91
C SER A 159 8.12 -6.77 -1.79
N ILE A 160 6.83 -7.12 -1.80
CA ILE A 160 5.77 -6.13 -1.61
C ILE A 160 5.80 -5.70 -0.15
N THR A 161 6.00 -4.41 0.05
CA THR A 161 6.01 -3.78 1.36
C THR A 161 5.08 -2.58 1.36
N ILE A 162 4.38 -2.37 2.46
CA ILE A 162 3.52 -1.21 2.67
C ILE A 162 4.00 -0.38 3.84
N CYS A 163 3.70 0.91 3.79
CA CYS A 163 3.86 1.81 4.92
C CYS A 163 2.52 2.44 5.28
N LYS A 164 2.08 2.22 6.50
CA LYS A 164 0.92 2.90 7.07
C LYS A 164 1.39 4.23 7.66
N MET A 165 0.82 5.32 7.20
CA MET A 165 1.20 6.68 7.62
C MET A 165 -0.02 7.58 7.74
N LEU A 166 0.16 8.76 8.29
CA LEU A 166 -0.89 9.77 8.24
C LEU A 166 -1.04 10.31 6.81
N LYS A 167 -2.25 10.63 6.42
CA LYS A 167 -2.51 11.21 5.10
C LYS A 167 -1.79 12.56 4.91
N ASP A 168 -1.57 13.30 6.00
CA ASP A 168 -0.79 14.54 5.99
C ASP A 168 0.71 14.28 5.73
N GLU A 169 1.26 13.17 6.23
CA GLU A 169 2.64 12.77 5.95
C GLU A 169 2.83 12.34 4.49
N ASP A 170 1.90 11.52 3.99
CA ASP A 170 1.90 11.06 2.61
C ASP A 170 1.97 12.20 1.60
N ARG A 171 1.27 13.30 1.86
CA ARG A 171 1.26 14.50 0.99
C ARG A 171 2.60 15.24 0.96
N ASN A 172 3.45 15.05 1.96
CA ASN A 172 4.77 15.66 2.04
C ASN A 172 5.87 14.82 1.34
N ILE A 173 5.53 13.62 0.85
CA ILE A 173 6.46 12.77 0.09
C ILE A 173 6.42 13.16 -1.39
N HIS A 174 7.28 14.10 -1.80
CA HIS A 174 7.20 14.73 -3.12
C HIS A 174 7.82 13.94 -4.28
N GLU A 175 8.60 12.89 -4.05
CA GLU A 175 9.39 12.23 -5.10
C GLU A 175 8.89 10.83 -5.50
N ARG A 176 7.58 10.59 -5.45
CA ARG A 176 6.98 9.29 -5.75
C ARG A 176 7.33 8.74 -7.13
N SER A 177 7.48 9.59 -8.14
CA SER A 177 7.79 9.19 -9.52
C SER A 177 9.22 8.69 -9.72
N LYS A 178 10.13 9.00 -8.78
CA LYS A 178 11.56 8.66 -8.85
C LYS A 178 11.95 7.53 -7.90
N ARG A 179 10.98 6.71 -7.46
CA ARG A 179 11.26 5.66 -6.49
C ARG A 179 12.22 4.61 -7.05
N PRO A 180 13.32 4.31 -6.36
CA PRO A 180 14.25 3.27 -6.74
C PRO A 180 13.62 1.86 -6.63
N GLN A 181 14.35 0.84 -7.05
CA GLN A 181 13.81 -0.52 -7.16
C GLN A 181 13.99 -1.37 -5.90
N SER A 182 14.74 -0.92 -4.92
CA SER A 182 14.92 -1.61 -3.64
C SER A 182 14.22 -0.89 -2.50
N THR A 183 13.71 -1.66 -1.54
CA THR A 183 12.99 -1.14 -0.37
C THR A 183 13.91 -0.30 0.51
N ASP A 184 15.14 -0.75 0.75
CA ASP A 184 16.09 -0.08 1.66
C ASP A 184 16.49 1.30 1.15
N GLU A 185 16.79 1.44 -0.14
CA GLU A 185 17.07 2.74 -0.74
C GLU A 185 15.89 3.71 -0.65
N ILE A 186 14.64 3.20 -0.74
CA ILE A 186 13.46 4.03 -0.63
C ILE A 186 13.27 4.51 0.80
N ILE A 187 13.46 3.62 1.78
CA ILE A 187 13.31 3.96 3.20
C ILE A 187 14.25 5.10 3.55
N ASP A 188 15.54 4.99 3.22
CA ASP A 188 16.52 6.00 3.56
C ASP A 188 16.31 7.31 2.79
N ARG A 189 16.00 7.23 1.52
CA ARG A 189 16.01 8.37 0.62
C ARG A 189 14.70 9.16 0.60
N ILE A 190 13.55 8.49 0.69
CA ILE A 190 12.23 9.13 0.57
C ILE A 190 11.63 9.41 1.92
N TYR A 191 11.71 8.44 2.82
CA TYR A 191 11.10 8.54 4.15
C TYR A 191 12.07 9.13 5.17
N GLY A 192 13.33 8.73 5.18
CA GLY A 192 14.29 9.00 6.24
C GLY A 192 14.48 10.48 6.61
N SER A 193 14.29 11.41 5.67
CA SER A 193 14.40 12.86 5.95
C SER A 193 13.07 13.55 6.29
N LYS A 194 11.92 12.95 5.98
CA LYS A 194 10.60 13.60 6.08
C LYS A 194 9.60 12.83 6.93
N VAL A 195 9.65 11.51 6.88
CA VAL A 195 8.75 10.61 7.60
C VAL A 195 9.58 9.50 8.20
N GLN A 196 9.66 9.46 9.53
CA GLN A 196 10.34 8.37 10.23
C GLN A 196 9.45 7.15 10.22
N ILE A 197 9.87 6.08 9.55
CA ILE A 197 9.16 4.82 9.47
C ILE A 197 9.96 3.69 10.10
N ARG A 198 9.24 2.72 10.67
CA ARG A 198 9.81 1.51 11.28
C ARG A 198 8.94 0.31 10.90
N ARG A 199 9.51 -0.88 10.94
CA ARG A 199 8.69 -2.10 10.85
C ARG A 199 7.78 -2.18 12.06
N LEU A 200 6.52 -2.51 11.83
CA LEU A 200 5.53 -2.58 12.90
C LEU A 200 5.91 -3.64 13.94
N ILE A 201 6.38 -4.80 13.47
CA ILE A 201 6.81 -5.91 14.34
C ILE A 201 7.98 -5.52 15.27
N ASP A 202 8.91 -4.68 14.81
CA ASP A 202 10.05 -4.25 15.64
C ASP A 202 9.60 -3.36 16.81
N ILE A 203 8.63 -2.46 16.54
CA ILE A 203 8.06 -1.59 17.56
C ILE A 203 7.31 -2.40 18.64
N GLU A 204 6.61 -3.44 18.23
CA GLU A 204 5.85 -4.29 19.16
C GLU A 204 6.78 -5.13 20.02
N ASN A 205 7.84 -5.69 19.43
CA ASN A 205 8.85 -6.46 20.17
C ASN A 205 9.56 -5.62 21.25
N GLU A 206 9.85 -4.34 20.96
CA GLU A 206 10.44 -3.41 21.94
C GLU A 206 9.54 -3.13 23.15
N LYS A 207 8.22 -3.23 23.00
CA LYS A 207 7.27 -3.03 24.11
C LYS A 207 7.10 -4.26 25.01
N THR A 208 7.52 -5.42 24.53
CA THR A 208 7.36 -6.70 25.23
C THR A 208 8.58 -7.02 26.09
N LEU A 209 9.67 -6.26 25.96
CA LEU A 209 10.90 -6.31 26.77
C LEU A 209 10.86 -5.28 27.90
#